data_5d3811adb288f8dfb5ccf63ac15c23d5
#
_entry.id   5d3811adb288f8dfb5ccf63ac15c23d5
#
_cell.length_a   1.000
_cell.length_b   1.000
_cell.length_c   1.000
_cell.angle_alpha   90.00
_cell.angle_beta   90.00
_cell.angle_gamma   90.00
#
_symmetry.space_group_name_H-M   'P 1'
#
loop_
_entity.id
_entity.type
_entity.pdbx_description
1 polymer ?
#
loop_
_entity_poly.entity_id
_entity_poly.type
_entity_poly.pdbx_seq_one_letter_code
_entity_poly.pdbx_strand_id
1 'polypeptide(L)'
;ADFESSPDTSISADKAKYIFNALMRWPEGFTPLKKVEKLIQEKVKLFESENKIDWATGELIAYASLLAEGKTVRMSGQDVKRGTFSHRHAVLFDEQTNEQYCRLDHIAQSQQPFRVYNSLLSEYGVLGFEYGYALANAQALVIWEAQFGDFSNGAQTIIDQFIAAGEQKWQRQNGVVMLLPHGYEGQGPEHSSARLERYLQLCAEHNMIVTNITTAANLFHALRRQLTWNFRKPMINFSPKANLRSPWTFSDINELSQGGFKEVIDDAFVKDPSQVKKVLFCSGKISYELMEKQKADNRQDIAIVRLEQIHPLPVQQINAIHQKYGKAVWFWVQEEPLNMGAAGFLQMNLKSIKYGVISRQASASTATGYSKVHAKEQNEIITTAFAI
;
A
#
# COMPACT_ATOMS: atom_id res chain seq x y z
N ALA A 1 1.83 -22.51 5.82
CA ALA A 1 1.46 -21.15 6.19
C ALA A 1 0.02 -20.91 5.76
N ASP A 2 -0.80 -20.36 6.65
CA ASP A 2 -2.17 -19.97 6.32
C ASP A 2 -2.15 -18.51 5.82
N PHE A 3 -2.51 -18.33 4.57
CA PHE A 3 -2.63 -17.02 3.93
C PHE A 3 -4.09 -16.63 3.63
N GLU A 4 -5.05 -17.49 3.98
CA GLU A 4 -6.47 -17.22 3.77
C GLU A 4 -7.06 -16.29 4.82
N SER A 5 -6.38 -16.14 5.97
CA SER A 5 -6.74 -15.19 7.01
C SER A 5 -5.52 -14.50 7.59
N SER A 6 -5.62 -13.20 7.83
CA SER A 6 -4.58 -12.46 8.52
C SER A 6 -4.71 -12.60 10.05
N PRO A 7 -3.58 -12.66 10.77
CA PRO A 7 -3.60 -12.62 12.23
C PRO A 7 -4.11 -11.30 12.77
N ASP A 8 -4.52 -11.27 14.02
CA ASP A 8 -4.79 -10.02 14.74
C ASP A 8 -3.48 -9.24 14.90
N THR A 9 -3.47 -8.02 14.40
CA THR A 9 -2.34 -7.08 14.43
C THR A 9 -2.70 -5.77 15.10
N SER A 10 -3.85 -5.74 15.79
CA SER A 10 -4.37 -4.56 16.46
C SER A 10 -3.46 -4.09 17.62
N ILE A 11 -3.62 -2.84 18.00
CA ILE A 11 -3.11 -2.25 19.24
C ILE A 11 -4.27 -1.62 19.99
N SER A 12 -4.17 -1.43 21.31
CA SER A 12 -5.27 -0.78 22.02
C SER A 12 -5.52 0.64 21.49
N ALA A 13 -6.78 1.09 21.55
CA ALA A 13 -7.15 2.44 21.12
C ALA A 13 -6.35 3.53 21.87
N ASP A 14 -6.10 3.33 23.17
CA ASP A 14 -5.29 4.24 23.98
C ASP A 14 -3.84 4.28 23.49
N LYS A 15 -3.24 3.11 23.15
CA LYS A 15 -1.90 3.03 22.56
C LYS A 15 -1.84 3.74 21.22
N ALA A 16 -2.85 3.57 20.35
CA ALA A 16 -2.91 4.24 19.05
C ALA A 16 -2.94 5.78 19.22
N LYS A 17 -3.80 6.29 20.09
CA LYS A 17 -3.90 7.73 20.41
C LYS A 17 -2.63 8.27 21.07
N TYR A 18 -2.04 7.51 21.99
CA TYR A 18 -0.78 7.89 22.63
C TYR A 18 0.34 8.05 21.60
N ILE A 19 0.50 7.06 20.71
CA ILE A 19 1.51 7.09 19.65
C ILE A 19 1.23 8.26 18.68
N PHE A 20 -0.03 8.46 18.28
CA PHE A 20 -0.41 9.60 17.45
C PHE A 20 0.06 10.91 18.09
N ASN A 21 -0.29 11.16 19.34
CA ASN A 21 0.08 12.39 20.04
C ASN A 21 1.60 12.55 20.18
N ALA A 22 2.34 11.46 20.42
CA ALA A 22 3.79 11.50 20.48
C ALA A 22 4.42 11.87 19.14
N LEU A 23 3.89 11.32 18.04
CA LEU A 23 4.33 11.64 16.68
C LEU A 23 4.05 13.10 16.26
N MET A 24 3.08 13.78 16.84
CA MET A 24 2.70 15.15 16.49
C MET A 24 3.46 16.23 17.28
N ARG A 25 4.46 15.84 18.05
CA ARG A 25 5.25 16.74 18.92
C ARG A 25 6.72 16.77 18.51
N TRP A 26 7.39 17.81 18.93
CA TRP A 26 8.86 18.00 18.89
C TRP A 26 9.31 18.70 20.17
N PRO A 27 10.62 18.67 20.52
CA PRO A 27 11.11 19.25 21.76
C PRO A 27 11.00 20.77 21.78
N GLU A 28 10.96 21.32 23.00
CA GLU A 28 11.02 22.77 23.20
C GLU A 28 12.32 23.34 22.61
N GLY A 29 12.22 24.50 21.96
CA GLY A 29 13.34 25.15 21.28
C GLY A 29 13.63 24.64 19.85
N PHE A 30 13.01 23.54 19.42
CA PHE A 30 13.10 23.07 18.03
C PHE A 30 12.08 23.76 17.15
N THR A 31 12.54 24.35 16.05
CA THR A 31 11.68 25.08 15.09
C THR A 31 11.60 24.32 13.76
N PRO A 32 10.59 23.46 13.54
CA PRO A 32 10.49 22.74 12.28
C PRO A 32 10.21 23.70 11.10
N LEU A 33 10.59 23.28 9.89
CA LEU A 33 10.26 24.04 8.68
C LEU A 33 8.77 24.35 8.64
N LYS A 34 8.38 25.61 8.43
CA LYS A 34 6.97 26.10 8.45
C LYS A 34 6.01 25.24 7.62
N LYS A 35 6.47 24.77 6.45
CA LYS A 35 5.66 23.91 5.59
C LYS A 35 5.36 22.55 6.25
N VAL A 36 6.33 22.00 6.97
CA VAL A 36 6.19 20.71 7.68
C VAL A 36 5.33 20.87 8.91
N GLU A 37 5.51 21.95 9.67
CA GLU A 37 4.66 22.31 10.81
C GLU A 37 3.18 22.37 10.39
N LYS A 38 2.89 23.10 9.30
CA LYS A 38 1.54 23.20 8.75
C LYS A 38 0.95 21.82 8.39
N LEU A 39 1.74 20.95 7.76
CA LEU A 39 1.30 19.58 7.45
C LEU A 39 0.98 18.77 8.69
N ILE A 40 1.76 18.91 9.75
CA ILE A 40 1.50 18.23 11.03
C ILE A 40 0.23 18.78 11.69
N GLN A 41 0.03 20.10 11.67
CA GLN A 41 -1.20 20.74 12.17
C GLN A 41 -2.45 20.27 11.41
N GLU A 42 -2.36 20.09 10.10
CA GLU A 42 -3.46 19.52 9.29
C GLU A 42 -3.80 18.09 9.71
N LYS A 43 -2.80 17.26 10.05
CA LYS A 43 -3.01 15.90 10.59
C LYS A 43 -3.66 15.92 11.98
N VAL A 44 -3.23 16.82 12.85
CA VAL A 44 -3.85 17.01 14.18
C VAL A 44 -5.30 17.42 14.02
N LYS A 45 -5.58 18.40 13.16
CA LYS A 45 -6.94 18.85 12.88
C LYS A 45 -7.83 17.71 12.34
N LEU A 46 -7.32 16.92 11.40
CA LEU A 46 -8.05 15.76 10.86
C LEU A 46 -8.42 14.76 11.97
N PHE A 47 -7.47 14.47 12.84
CA PHE A 47 -7.70 13.57 13.97
C PHE A 47 -8.71 14.15 14.98
N GLU A 48 -8.57 15.42 15.38
CA GLU A 48 -9.45 16.06 16.37
C GLU A 48 -10.89 16.25 15.86
N SER A 49 -11.06 16.58 14.57
CA SER A 49 -12.39 16.85 14.00
C SER A 49 -13.12 15.61 13.51
N GLU A 50 -12.40 14.59 13.03
CA GLU A 50 -13.01 13.45 12.36
C GLU A 50 -12.57 12.08 12.92
N ASN A 51 -11.68 12.06 13.91
CA ASN A 51 -11.04 10.84 14.44
C ASN A 51 -10.31 10.02 13.34
N LYS A 52 -9.87 10.69 12.27
CA LYS A 52 -9.23 10.04 11.13
C LYS A 52 -7.73 10.30 11.08
N ILE A 53 -7.05 9.38 10.42
CA ILE A 53 -5.62 9.46 10.10
C ILE A 53 -5.41 9.32 8.59
N ASP A 54 -4.41 10.02 8.07
CA ASP A 54 -3.97 9.87 6.68
C ASP A 54 -3.00 8.68 6.50
N TRP A 55 -2.66 8.38 5.25
CA TRP A 55 -1.78 7.27 4.87
C TRP A 55 -0.46 7.27 5.65
N ALA A 56 0.25 8.41 5.65
CA ALA A 56 1.57 8.50 6.31
C ALA A 56 1.46 8.35 7.84
N THR A 57 0.39 8.81 8.44
CA THR A 57 0.16 8.64 9.88
C THR A 57 -0.09 7.17 10.22
N GLY A 58 -0.87 6.44 9.43
CA GLY A 58 -1.05 5.00 9.60
C GLY A 58 0.26 4.23 9.48
N GLU A 59 1.08 4.58 8.49
CA GLU A 59 2.43 4.04 8.30
C GLU A 59 3.34 4.31 9.52
N LEU A 60 3.41 5.56 9.99
CA LEU A 60 4.25 5.93 11.13
C LEU A 60 3.79 5.29 12.44
N ILE A 61 2.47 5.14 12.67
CA ILE A 61 1.94 4.44 13.85
C ILE A 61 2.32 2.95 13.81
N ALA A 62 2.32 2.30 12.64
CA ALA A 62 2.79 0.93 12.52
C ALA A 62 4.26 0.80 12.97
N TYR A 63 5.14 1.64 12.45
CA TYR A 63 6.55 1.65 12.83
C TYR A 63 6.73 1.94 14.33
N ALA A 64 6.11 3.00 14.84
CA ALA A 64 6.20 3.41 16.23
C ALA A 64 5.73 2.32 17.20
N SER A 65 4.63 1.63 16.86
CA SER A 65 4.11 0.54 17.68
C SER A 65 5.06 -0.65 17.77
N LEU A 66 5.72 -1.00 16.66
CA LEU A 66 6.74 -2.06 16.62
C LEU A 66 8.00 -1.68 17.39
N LEU A 67 8.48 -0.44 17.22
CA LEU A 67 9.63 0.07 17.99
C LEU A 67 9.38 0.03 19.50
N ALA A 68 8.19 0.46 19.93
CA ALA A 68 7.77 0.41 21.34
C ALA A 68 7.59 -1.04 21.86
N GLU A 69 7.36 -2.00 20.98
CA GLU A 69 7.33 -3.44 21.28
C GLU A 69 8.74 -4.09 21.26
N GLY A 70 9.79 -3.29 21.13
CA GLY A 70 11.17 -3.75 21.11
C GLY A 70 11.61 -4.36 19.77
N LYS A 71 10.83 -4.20 18.70
CA LYS A 71 11.19 -4.67 17.36
C LYS A 71 12.07 -3.66 16.63
N THR A 72 13.02 -4.15 15.87
CA THR A 72 13.82 -3.29 14.97
C THR A 72 13.00 -2.95 13.73
N VAL A 73 12.96 -1.65 13.39
CA VAL A 73 12.42 -1.16 12.11
C VAL A 73 13.52 -0.44 11.35
N ARG A 74 13.81 -0.90 10.14
CA ARG A 74 14.81 -0.32 9.26
C ARG A 74 14.19 0.04 7.91
N MET A 75 14.47 1.25 7.45
CA MET A 75 13.98 1.75 6.17
C MET A 75 15.09 2.45 5.39
N SER A 76 15.21 2.12 4.12
CA SER A 76 16.07 2.84 3.19
C SER A 76 15.40 3.09 1.84
N GLY A 77 15.94 4.02 1.10
CA GLY A 77 15.48 4.44 -0.22
C GLY A 77 15.81 5.92 -0.44
N GLN A 78 15.52 6.41 -1.63
CA GLN A 78 15.74 7.81 -1.96
C GLN A 78 14.69 8.68 -1.26
N ASP A 79 15.13 9.72 -0.54
CA ASP A 79 14.27 10.68 0.19
C ASP A 79 13.34 10.06 1.25
N VAL A 80 13.58 8.86 1.75
CA VAL A 80 12.65 8.15 2.66
C VAL A 80 12.46 8.82 4.01
N LYS A 81 13.41 9.63 4.49
CA LYS A 81 13.24 10.39 5.73
C LYS A 81 12.04 11.33 5.67
N ARG A 82 11.81 11.92 4.50
CA ARG A 82 10.69 12.82 4.18
C ARG A 82 9.55 12.10 3.47
N GLY A 83 9.87 11.09 2.67
CA GLY A 83 9.05 10.52 1.60
C GLY A 83 9.16 11.34 0.31
N THR A 84 9.29 10.68 -0.85
CA THR A 84 9.42 11.35 -2.16
C THR A 84 8.31 12.38 -2.39
N PHE A 85 7.10 12.08 -1.96
CA PHE A 85 5.91 12.95 -2.10
C PHE A 85 5.69 13.89 -0.91
N SER A 86 6.70 14.12 -0.06
CA SER A 86 6.61 14.96 1.15
C SER A 86 5.46 14.56 2.08
N HIS A 87 5.20 13.29 2.26
CA HIS A 87 4.07 12.75 3.02
C HIS A 87 4.48 12.25 4.41
N ARG A 88 5.65 11.60 4.54
CA ARG A 88 6.09 10.89 5.75
C ARG A 88 6.66 11.81 6.82
N HIS A 89 7.66 12.59 6.51
CA HIS A 89 8.40 13.43 7.47
C HIS A 89 8.71 12.70 8.78
N ALA A 90 9.32 11.52 8.70
CA ALA A 90 9.77 10.76 9.87
C ALA A 90 10.87 11.50 10.63
N VAL A 91 11.70 12.24 9.89
CA VAL A 91 12.75 13.12 10.43
C VAL A 91 12.39 14.57 10.09
N LEU A 92 12.35 15.40 11.11
CA LEU A 92 12.20 16.85 11.01
C LEU A 92 13.58 17.52 11.00
N PHE A 93 13.64 18.71 10.41
CA PHE A 93 14.82 19.55 10.40
C PHE A 93 14.49 20.89 11.02
N ASP A 94 15.34 21.34 11.94
CA ASP A 94 15.24 22.67 12.53
C ASP A 94 15.60 23.74 11.49
N GLU A 95 14.74 24.76 11.36
CA GLU A 95 14.91 25.83 10.35
C GLU A 95 16.16 26.70 10.59
N GLN A 96 16.62 26.80 11.85
CA GLN A 96 17.71 27.68 12.24
C GLN A 96 19.05 26.94 12.37
N THR A 97 19.02 25.76 12.98
CA THR A 97 20.23 25.00 13.33
C THR A 97 20.52 23.86 12.37
N ASN A 98 19.53 23.46 11.55
CA ASN A 98 19.56 22.26 10.70
C ASN A 98 19.72 20.95 11.48
N GLU A 99 19.46 20.95 12.78
CA GLU A 99 19.44 19.74 13.59
C GLU A 99 18.31 18.81 13.15
N GLN A 100 18.55 17.50 13.26
CA GLN A 100 17.58 16.48 12.89
C GLN A 100 16.86 15.94 14.12
N TYR A 101 15.55 15.87 14.06
CA TYR A 101 14.72 15.23 15.07
C TYR A 101 13.93 14.07 14.45
N CYS A 102 14.27 12.84 14.83
CA CYS A 102 13.53 11.65 14.41
C CYS A 102 12.31 11.46 15.32
N ARG A 103 11.12 11.69 14.81
CA ARG A 103 9.86 11.60 15.56
C ARG A 103 9.62 10.22 16.17
N LEU A 104 10.10 9.18 15.49
CA LEU A 104 9.91 7.77 15.86
C LEU A 104 10.86 7.31 16.99
N ASP A 105 11.89 8.07 17.33
CA ASP A 105 12.83 7.73 18.40
C ASP A 105 12.34 8.19 19.79
N HIS A 106 11.20 8.85 19.87
CA HIS A 106 10.68 9.48 21.09
C HIS A 106 9.25 9.07 21.45
N ILE A 107 8.89 7.81 21.16
CA ILE A 107 7.55 7.28 21.46
C ILE A 107 7.46 6.71 22.87
N ALA A 108 8.45 5.94 23.31
CA ALA A 108 8.49 5.31 24.62
C ALA A 108 9.90 5.41 25.25
N GLN A 109 9.99 5.36 26.57
CA GLN A 109 11.29 5.41 27.29
C GLN A 109 12.18 4.21 26.94
N SER A 110 11.58 3.04 26.75
CA SER A 110 12.29 1.82 26.38
C SER A 110 11.76 1.33 25.03
N GLN A 111 12.45 1.70 23.97
CA GLN A 111 12.13 1.31 22.59
C GLN A 111 13.39 1.09 21.77
N GLN A 112 13.23 0.44 20.61
CA GLN A 112 14.29 0.42 19.61
C GLN A 112 14.32 1.74 18.82
N PRO A 113 15.51 2.21 18.38
CA PRO A 113 15.60 3.37 17.51
C PRO A 113 15.16 3.04 16.08
N PHE A 114 14.55 4.03 15.41
CA PHE A 114 14.19 3.92 14.01
C PHE A 114 15.41 4.08 13.11
N ARG A 115 15.72 3.08 12.31
CA ARG A 115 16.86 3.07 11.40
C ARG A 115 16.43 3.53 10.01
N VAL A 116 16.46 4.83 9.73
CA VAL A 116 16.02 5.42 8.45
C VAL A 116 17.17 6.10 7.71
N TYR A 117 17.36 5.74 6.43
CA TYR A 117 18.49 6.21 5.64
C TYR A 117 18.04 6.64 4.24
N ASN A 118 18.30 7.90 3.88
CA ASN A 118 18.26 8.29 2.48
C ASN A 118 19.41 7.60 1.77
N SER A 119 19.08 6.78 0.79
CA SER A 119 20.05 5.94 0.10
C SER A 119 20.78 6.66 -1.03
N LEU A 120 21.83 6.03 -1.50
CA LEU A 120 22.46 6.35 -2.78
C LEU A 120 21.48 6.06 -3.94
N LEU A 121 21.74 6.66 -5.09
CA LEU A 121 21.03 6.40 -6.34
C LEU A 121 21.53 5.04 -6.95
N SER A 122 21.07 3.95 -6.37
CA SER A 122 21.34 2.60 -6.82
C SER A 122 20.29 1.65 -6.26
N GLU A 123 19.26 1.39 -7.02
CA GLU A 123 18.20 0.44 -6.65
C GLU A 123 18.78 -0.95 -6.43
N TYR A 124 19.68 -1.40 -7.33
CA TYR A 124 20.36 -2.69 -7.24
C TYR A 124 21.12 -2.86 -5.93
N GLY A 125 22.01 -1.93 -5.61
CA GLY A 125 22.86 -2.01 -4.42
C GLY A 125 22.06 -1.88 -3.13
N VAL A 126 21.10 -0.96 -3.09
CA VAL A 126 20.31 -0.68 -1.88
C VAL A 126 19.33 -1.82 -1.59
N LEU A 127 18.56 -2.28 -2.58
CA LEU A 127 17.66 -3.42 -2.39
C LEU A 127 18.42 -4.71 -2.05
N GLY A 128 19.56 -4.93 -2.67
CA GLY A 128 20.42 -6.08 -2.36
C GLY A 128 20.92 -6.05 -0.92
N PHE A 129 21.29 -4.86 -0.41
CA PHE A 129 21.68 -4.68 0.99
C PHE A 129 20.49 -4.96 1.92
N GLU A 130 19.31 -4.40 1.67
CA GLU A 130 18.15 -4.59 2.53
C GLU A 130 17.66 -6.04 2.53
N TYR A 131 17.74 -6.74 1.40
CA TYR A 131 17.50 -8.18 1.34
C TYR A 131 18.46 -8.94 2.26
N GLY A 132 19.77 -8.65 2.18
CA GLY A 132 20.79 -9.27 3.03
C GLY A 132 20.58 -8.94 4.52
N TYR A 133 20.20 -7.70 4.85
CA TYR A 133 19.89 -7.31 6.22
C TYR A 133 18.67 -8.06 6.77
N ALA A 134 17.60 -8.18 5.98
CA ALA A 134 16.41 -8.94 6.36
C ALA A 134 16.70 -10.44 6.53
N LEU A 135 17.63 -10.99 5.75
CA LEU A 135 18.07 -12.38 5.86
C LEU A 135 18.86 -12.60 7.17
N ALA A 136 19.69 -11.64 7.56
CA ALA A 136 20.48 -11.72 8.79
C ALA A 136 19.66 -11.43 10.06
N ASN A 137 18.57 -10.68 9.95
CA ASN A 137 17.72 -10.32 11.09
C ASN A 137 16.23 -10.53 10.78
N ALA A 138 15.76 -11.76 10.96
CA ALA A 138 14.36 -12.15 10.73
C ALA A 138 13.35 -11.49 11.71
N GLN A 139 13.82 -10.85 12.79
CA GLN A 139 12.98 -10.14 13.76
C GLN A 139 12.83 -8.65 13.45
N ALA A 140 13.50 -8.15 12.42
CA ALA A 140 13.39 -6.78 11.97
C ALA A 140 12.33 -6.61 10.87
N LEU A 141 11.59 -5.50 10.91
CA LEU A 141 10.85 -5.00 9.75
C LEU A 141 11.85 -4.22 8.89
N VAL A 142 12.21 -4.77 7.76
CA VAL A 142 13.18 -4.18 6.82
C VAL A 142 12.47 -3.71 5.57
N ILE A 143 12.62 -2.43 5.24
CA ILE A 143 11.84 -1.77 4.20
C ILE A 143 12.78 -1.10 3.21
N TRP A 144 12.57 -1.35 1.93
CA TRP A 144 13.09 -0.54 0.84
C TRP A 144 11.94 0.17 0.13
N GLU A 145 12.02 1.50 0.00
CA GLU A 145 11.07 2.28 -0.79
C GLU A 145 11.75 2.77 -2.07
N ALA A 146 11.18 2.44 -3.21
CA ALA A 146 11.56 3.04 -4.47
C ALA A 146 11.10 4.49 -4.53
N GLN A 147 11.86 5.38 -5.17
CA GLN A 147 11.43 6.78 -5.37
C GLN A 147 10.14 6.85 -6.20
N PHE A 148 10.08 6.07 -7.28
CA PHE A 148 8.89 5.62 -7.99
C PHE A 148 9.03 4.12 -8.17
N GLY A 149 7.93 3.39 -8.11
CA GLY A 149 7.96 1.94 -8.29
C GLY A 149 8.48 1.51 -9.65
N ASP A 150 8.35 2.37 -10.67
CA ASP A 150 8.94 2.21 -12.01
C ASP A 150 10.44 1.90 -11.94
N PHE A 151 11.17 2.51 -11.01
CA PHE A 151 12.62 2.36 -10.90
C PHE A 151 13.07 1.07 -10.23
N SER A 152 12.13 0.26 -9.70
CA SER A 152 12.47 -1.07 -9.19
C SER A 152 13.08 -1.98 -10.27
N ASN A 153 12.87 -1.67 -11.55
CA ASN A 153 13.49 -2.37 -12.67
C ASN A 153 15.03 -2.29 -12.66
N GLY A 154 15.61 -1.23 -12.06
CA GLY A 154 17.07 -1.14 -11.84
C GLY A 154 17.62 -2.20 -10.88
N ALA A 155 16.77 -2.83 -10.09
CA ALA A 155 17.09 -3.92 -9.18
C ALA A 155 16.52 -5.28 -9.62
N GLN A 156 16.13 -5.44 -10.89
CA GLN A 156 15.45 -6.65 -11.38
C GLN A 156 16.24 -7.93 -11.08
N THR A 157 17.55 -7.90 -11.18
CA THR A 157 18.41 -9.05 -10.84
C THR A 157 18.25 -9.48 -9.37
N ILE A 158 18.15 -8.51 -8.44
CA ILE A 158 17.92 -8.79 -7.02
C ILE A 158 16.52 -9.37 -6.82
N ILE A 159 15.53 -8.84 -7.52
CA ILE A 159 14.16 -9.35 -7.47
C ILE A 159 14.09 -10.79 -7.96
N ASP A 160 14.61 -11.07 -9.15
CA ASP A 160 14.52 -12.39 -9.80
C ASP A 160 15.35 -13.46 -9.08
N GLN A 161 16.60 -13.13 -8.74
CA GLN A 161 17.56 -14.13 -8.29
C GLN A 161 17.57 -14.33 -6.77
N PHE A 162 17.10 -13.34 -5.99
CA PHE A 162 17.14 -13.38 -4.53
C PHE A 162 15.75 -13.32 -3.91
N ILE A 163 14.98 -12.26 -4.16
CA ILE A 163 13.69 -12.03 -3.48
C ILE A 163 12.68 -13.11 -3.90
N ALA A 164 12.48 -13.32 -5.19
CA ALA A 164 11.50 -14.27 -5.70
C ALA A 164 11.92 -15.73 -5.53
N ALA A 165 13.21 -16.04 -5.71
CA ALA A 165 13.72 -17.38 -5.81
C ALA A 165 14.50 -17.88 -4.58
N GLY A 166 14.82 -17.01 -3.63
CA GLY A 166 15.75 -17.32 -2.53
C GLY A 166 15.25 -18.44 -1.60
N GLU A 167 13.96 -18.49 -1.32
CA GLU A 167 13.41 -19.55 -0.47
C GLU A 167 13.52 -20.92 -1.16
N GLN A 168 13.14 -21.01 -2.44
CA GLN A 168 13.23 -22.27 -3.20
C GLN A 168 14.68 -22.73 -3.40
N LYS A 169 15.58 -21.80 -3.72
CA LYS A 169 16.99 -22.13 -4.01
C LYS A 169 17.78 -22.51 -2.76
N TRP A 170 17.54 -21.82 -1.65
CA TRP A 170 18.40 -21.89 -0.46
C TRP A 170 17.68 -22.26 0.83
N GLN A 171 16.39 -22.51 0.78
CA GLN A 171 15.55 -22.79 1.94
C GLN A 171 15.64 -21.66 3.01
N ARG A 172 15.72 -20.41 2.53
CA ARG A 172 15.87 -19.21 3.36
C ARG A 172 14.69 -18.29 3.16
N GLN A 173 13.91 -18.10 4.22
CA GLN A 173 12.83 -17.10 4.24
C GLN A 173 13.40 -15.71 4.43
N ASN A 174 12.73 -14.72 3.86
CA ASN A 174 13.10 -13.31 3.95
C ASN A 174 11.86 -12.44 4.15
N GLY A 175 11.93 -11.45 5.03
CA GLY A 175 10.81 -10.57 5.36
C GLY A 175 10.92 -9.15 4.80
N VAL A 176 11.75 -8.93 3.77
CA VAL A 176 11.90 -7.60 3.18
C VAL A 176 10.58 -7.07 2.65
N VAL A 177 10.31 -5.79 2.91
CA VAL A 177 9.16 -5.06 2.38
C VAL A 177 9.63 -4.12 1.29
N MET A 178 8.99 -4.16 0.14
CA MET A 178 9.19 -3.20 -0.93
C MET A 178 7.97 -2.28 -1.00
N LEU A 179 8.18 -0.97 -0.84
CA LEU A 179 7.15 0.04 -1.05
C LEU A 179 7.36 0.67 -2.43
N LEU A 180 6.41 0.43 -3.32
CA LEU A 180 6.50 0.81 -4.73
C LEU A 180 5.38 1.79 -5.09
N PRO A 181 5.66 3.11 -5.13
CA PRO A 181 4.69 4.08 -5.62
C PRO A 181 4.21 3.74 -7.03
N HIS A 182 2.89 3.58 -7.19
CA HIS A 182 2.24 3.10 -8.41
C HIS A 182 0.88 3.78 -8.58
N GLY A 183 0.56 4.15 -9.81
CA GLY A 183 -0.72 4.75 -10.17
C GLY A 183 -0.60 5.63 -11.42
N TYR A 184 -1.63 5.63 -12.23
CA TYR A 184 -1.71 6.36 -13.50
C TYR A 184 -2.30 7.76 -13.25
N GLU A 185 -1.45 8.77 -13.31
CA GLU A 185 -1.77 10.16 -12.95
C GLU A 185 -1.33 11.17 -14.03
N GLY A 186 -1.09 10.68 -15.24
CA GLY A 186 -0.66 11.53 -16.37
C GLY A 186 0.81 11.98 -16.31
N GLN A 187 1.65 11.27 -15.56
CA GLN A 187 3.08 11.60 -15.36
C GLN A 187 3.99 10.89 -16.38
N GLY A 188 3.42 10.22 -17.39
CA GLY A 188 4.17 9.54 -18.43
C GLY A 188 4.58 8.12 -18.08
N PRO A 189 5.26 7.42 -19.02
CA PRO A 189 5.52 5.99 -18.91
C PRO A 189 6.52 5.59 -17.83
N GLU A 190 7.40 6.50 -17.38
CA GLU A 190 8.44 6.20 -16.38
C GLU A 190 8.03 6.56 -14.94
N HIS A 191 6.82 7.08 -14.72
CA HIS A 191 6.32 7.54 -13.42
C HIS A 191 4.89 7.09 -13.13
N SER A 192 4.45 5.97 -13.71
CA SER A 192 3.10 5.46 -13.59
C SER A 192 3.02 4.03 -13.07
N SER A 193 3.88 3.14 -13.55
CA SER A 193 3.78 1.71 -13.23
C SER A 193 5.02 1.13 -12.61
N ALA A 194 4.85 0.54 -11.45
CA ALA A 194 5.83 -0.35 -10.83
C ALA A 194 5.86 -1.77 -11.47
N ARG A 195 5.07 -1.98 -12.53
CA ARG A 195 4.97 -3.24 -13.28
C ARG A 195 4.52 -4.41 -12.43
N LEU A 196 3.31 -4.28 -11.90
CA LEU A 196 2.62 -5.28 -11.08
C LEU A 196 2.67 -6.68 -11.69
N GLU A 197 2.47 -6.78 -13.00
CA GLU A 197 2.50 -8.01 -13.77
C GLU A 197 3.82 -8.80 -13.65
N ARG A 198 4.96 -8.11 -13.51
CA ARG A 198 6.27 -8.78 -13.38
C ARG A 198 6.40 -9.50 -12.05
N TYR A 199 5.94 -8.88 -10.97
CA TYR A 199 5.93 -9.53 -9.65
C TYR A 199 4.97 -10.70 -9.61
N LEU A 200 3.77 -10.53 -10.18
CA LEU A 200 2.78 -11.60 -10.24
C LEU A 200 3.24 -12.78 -11.08
N GLN A 201 4.00 -12.54 -12.16
CA GLN A 201 4.61 -13.60 -12.97
C GLN A 201 5.64 -14.42 -12.17
N LEU A 202 6.36 -13.79 -11.24
CA LEU A 202 7.34 -14.44 -10.37
C LEU A 202 6.72 -15.19 -9.18
N CYS A 203 5.41 -15.02 -8.94
CA CYS A 203 4.71 -15.64 -7.83
C CYS A 203 4.45 -17.13 -8.07
N ALA A 204 5.01 -17.96 -7.21
CA ALA A 204 4.76 -19.39 -7.13
C ALA A 204 5.06 -19.91 -5.72
N GLU A 205 4.42 -21.01 -5.29
CA GLU A 205 4.71 -21.70 -4.02
C GLU A 205 4.60 -20.76 -2.79
N HIS A 206 3.77 -19.73 -2.89
CA HIS A 206 3.62 -18.69 -1.86
C HIS A 206 4.95 -17.98 -1.48
N ASN A 207 5.82 -17.76 -2.46
CA ASN A 207 7.14 -17.16 -2.27
C ASN A 207 7.13 -15.69 -1.86
N MET A 208 6.12 -14.93 -2.28
CA MET A 208 5.98 -13.49 -2.00
C MET A 208 4.53 -13.14 -1.69
N ILE A 209 4.34 -12.01 -1.00
CA ILE A 209 3.05 -11.39 -0.80
C ILE A 209 2.99 -10.15 -1.70
N VAL A 210 1.98 -10.04 -2.54
CA VAL A 210 1.77 -8.89 -3.44
C VAL A 210 0.49 -8.18 -3.02
N THR A 211 0.61 -6.92 -2.64
CA THR A 211 -0.50 -6.09 -2.16
C THR A 211 -0.60 -4.79 -2.93
N ASN A 212 -1.81 -4.26 -3.05
CA ASN A 212 -2.08 -2.93 -3.59
C ASN A 212 -3.11 -2.24 -2.68
N ILE A 213 -2.60 -1.75 -1.56
CA ILE A 213 -3.39 -1.32 -0.40
C ILE A 213 -4.03 0.04 -0.65
N THR A 214 -5.27 0.22 -0.18
CA THR A 214 -6.06 1.42 -0.44
C THR A 214 -6.38 2.27 0.79
N THR A 215 -6.11 1.81 2.02
CA THR A 215 -6.43 2.58 3.24
C THR A 215 -5.27 2.62 4.23
N ALA A 216 -5.19 3.69 5.02
CA ALA A 216 -4.17 3.88 6.04
C ALA A 216 -4.18 2.77 7.11
N ALA A 217 -5.35 2.35 7.56
CA ALA A 217 -5.48 1.27 8.54
C ALA A 217 -5.02 -0.07 7.97
N ASN A 218 -5.37 -0.36 6.71
CA ASN A 218 -4.94 -1.62 6.10
C ASN A 218 -3.43 -1.68 5.88
N LEU A 219 -2.79 -0.54 5.56
CA LEU A 219 -1.32 -0.44 5.53
C LEU A 219 -0.70 -0.69 6.90
N PHE A 220 -1.24 -0.08 7.96
CA PHE A 220 -0.80 -0.32 9.34
C PHE A 220 -0.83 -1.81 9.67
N HIS A 221 -1.93 -2.48 9.39
CA HIS A 221 -2.08 -3.92 9.65
C HIS A 221 -1.12 -4.76 8.79
N ALA A 222 -0.93 -4.43 7.52
CA ALA A 222 0.00 -5.14 6.63
C ALA A 222 1.43 -5.10 7.13
N LEU A 223 1.90 -3.93 7.57
CA LEU A 223 3.27 -3.75 8.07
C LEU A 223 3.50 -4.52 9.38
N ARG A 224 2.55 -4.48 10.30
CA ARG A 224 2.63 -5.25 11.55
C ARG A 224 2.53 -6.75 11.30
N ARG A 225 1.70 -7.19 10.34
CA ARG A 225 1.52 -8.58 9.95
C ARG A 225 2.85 -9.24 9.57
N GLN A 226 3.76 -8.52 8.94
CA GLN A 226 5.08 -9.03 8.54
C GLN A 226 5.90 -9.60 9.72
N LEU A 227 5.72 -9.07 10.93
CA LEU A 227 6.39 -9.57 12.12
C LEU A 227 5.50 -10.42 13.04
N THR A 228 4.18 -10.37 12.85
CA THR A 228 3.23 -11.15 13.65
C THR A 228 3.20 -12.62 13.23
N TRP A 229 3.34 -12.90 11.93
CA TRP A 229 3.45 -14.27 11.45
C TRP A 229 4.68 -14.99 12.00
N ASN A 230 4.58 -16.29 12.20
CA ASN A 230 5.69 -17.16 12.62
C ASN A 230 6.64 -17.56 11.47
N PHE A 231 6.40 -17.06 10.28
CA PHE A 231 7.22 -17.20 9.09
C PHE A 231 7.54 -15.82 8.48
N ARG A 232 8.44 -15.79 7.50
CA ARG A 232 8.79 -14.56 6.78
C ARG A 232 8.63 -14.75 5.29
N LYS A 233 7.93 -13.82 4.65
CA LYS A 233 7.81 -13.73 3.17
C LYS A 233 8.04 -12.29 2.74
N PRO A 234 8.74 -12.05 1.62
CA PRO A 234 8.82 -10.71 1.05
C PRO A 234 7.43 -10.15 0.79
N MET A 235 7.21 -8.87 1.12
CA MET A 235 5.98 -8.17 0.79
C MET A 235 6.26 -7.08 -0.24
N ILE A 236 5.61 -7.16 -1.38
CA ILE A 236 5.66 -6.17 -2.45
C ILE A 236 4.36 -5.36 -2.36
N ASN A 237 4.45 -4.15 -1.85
CA ASN A 237 3.28 -3.28 -1.71
C ASN A 237 3.30 -2.16 -2.74
N PHE A 238 2.30 -2.13 -3.60
CA PHE A 238 2.01 -1.01 -4.49
C PHE A 238 1.25 0.05 -3.69
N SER A 239 1.78 1.26 -3.64
CA SER A 239 1.25 2.34 -2.82
C SER A 239 0.80 3.53 -3.68
N PRO A 240 -0.20 4.29 -3.26
CA PRO A 240 -0.63 5.48 -3.97
C PRO A 240 0.48 6.55 -4.00
N LYS A 241 0.36 7.52 -4.92
CA LYS A 241 1.25 8.69 -5.05
C LYS A 241 0.49 9.98 -4.71
N ALA A 242 -0.25 10.55 -5.66
CA ALA A 242 -1.04 11.77 -5.43
C ALA A 242 -2.12 11.57 -4.35
N ASN A 243 -2.67 10.37 -4.26
CA ASN A 243 -3.73 10.06 -3.31
C ASN A 243 -3.26 9.83 -1.86
N LEU A 244 -1.96 9.94 -1.56
CA LEU A 244 -1.41 9.83 -0.19
C LEU A 244 -2.06 10.80 0.82
N ARG A 245 -2.65 11.89 0.33
CA ARG A 245 -3.39 12.88 1.13
C ARG A 245 -4.87 12.97 0.77
N SER A 246 -5.36 12.02 0.00
CA SER A 246 -6.77 11.98 -0.40
C SER A 246 -7.63 11.45 0.73
N PRO A 247 -8.82 12.04 0.99
CA PRO A 247 -9.78 11.52 1.96
C PRO A 247 -10.17 10.04 1.72
N TRP A 248 -10.01 9.55 0.50
CA TRP A 248 -10.27 8.15 0.14
C TRP A 248 -9.31 7.15 0.78
N THR A 249 -8.10 7.59 1.16
CA THR A 249 -7.10 6.76 1.86
C THR A 249 -7.22 6.84 3.38
N PHE A 250 -7.98 7.79 3.91
CA PHE A 250 -8.10 8.01 5.35
C PHE A 250 -8.81 6.85 6.03
N SER A 251 -8.45 6.62 7.27
CA SER A 251 -9.08 5.61 8.14
C SER A 251 -9.43 6.23 9.49
N ASP A 252 -10.49 5.73 10.11
CA ASP A 252 -10.75 6.00 11.52
C ASP A 252 -9.63 5.35 12.35
N ILE A 253 -9.06 6.07 13.32
CA ILE A 253 -7.97 5.54 14.15
C ILE A 253 -8.38 4.29 14.93
N ASN A 254 -9.67 4.13 15.22
CA ASN A 254 -10.18 2.93 15.91
C ASN A 254 -10.06 1.67 15.05
N GLU A 255 -9.92 1.78 13.72
CA GLU A 255 -9.64 0.62 12.88
C GLU A 255 -8.29 -0.03 13.20
N LEU A 256 -7.34 0.71 13.80
CA LEU A 256 -6.05 0.18 14.25
C LEU A 256 -6.18 -0.70 15.50
N SER A 257 -7.31 -0.65 16.19
CA SER A 257 -7.57 -1.39 17.42
C SER A 257 -8.48 -2.60 17.23
N GLN A 258 -8.68 -3.03 15.99
CA GLN A 258 -9.58 -4.14 15.67
C GLN A 258 -9.01 -5.03 14.57
N GLY A 259 -8.87 -6.31 14.85
CA GLY A 259 -8.53 -7.34 13.87
C GLY A 259 -7.17 -7.17 13.21
N GLY A 260 -7.13 -7.40 11.92
CA GLY A 260 -5.91 -7.43 11.12
C GLY A 260 -6.09 -6.92 9.70
N PHE A 261 -5.13 -7.24 8.87
CA PHE A 261 -5.15 -6.90 7.45
C PHE A 261 -6.35 -7.54 6.74
N LYS A 262 -7.00 -6.76 5.89
CA LYS A 262 -8.13 -7.20 5.07
C LYS A 262 -7.62 -7.45 3.65
N GLU A 263 -7.65 -8.70 3.21
CA GLU A 263 -7.20 -9.11 1.87
C GLU A 263 -8.15 -8.63 0.78
N VAL A 264 -9.44 -8.55 1.13
CA VAL A 264 -10.51 -8.02 0.26
C VAL A 264 -11.36 -7.05 1.08
N ILE A 265 -11.67 -5.90 0.51
CA ILE A 265 -12.58 -4.93 1.12
C ILE A 265 -13.83 -4.83 0.25
N ASP A 266 -14.95 -5.17 0.84
CA ASP A 266 -16.26 -5.11 0.21
C ASP A 266 -16.79 -3.68 0.09
N ASP A 267 -17.82 -3.48 -0.73
CA ASP A 267 -18.49 -2.20 -0.90
C ASP A 267 -19.19 -1.75 0.39
N ALA A 268 -18.96 -0.50 0.77
CA ALA A 268 -19.59 0.12 1.94
C ALA A 268 -20.73 1.11 1.60
N PHE A 269 -20.96 1.38 0.32
CA PHE A 269 -21.95 2.34 -0.12
C PHE A 269 -23.30 1.68 -0.47
N VAL A 270 -23.27 0.47 -0.99
CA VAL A 270 -24.46 -0.32 -1.33
C VAL A 270 -25.22 -0.71 -0.05
N LYS A 271 -26.51 -0.37 -0.01
CA LYS A 271 -27.38 -0.65 1.15
C LYS A 271 -28.04 -2.04 1.06
N ASP A 272 -28.44 -2.46 -0.14
CA ASP A 272 -29.08 -3.74 -0.38
C ASP A 272 -28.31 -4.55 -1.43
N PRO A 273 -27.54 -5.56 -1.03
CA PRO A 273 -26.78 -6.39 -1.96
C PRO A 273 -27.63 -7.09 -3.04
N SER A 274 -28.91 -7.33 -2.75
CA SER A 274 -29.82 -8.01 -3.70
C SER A 274 -30.15 -7.17 -4.94
N GLN A 275 -29.97 -5.85 -4.85
CA GLN A 275 -30.21 -4.90 -5.95
C GLN A 275 -28.97 -4.69 -6.82
N VAL A 276 -27.83 -5.26 -6.45
CA VAL A 276 -26.58 -5.11 -7.21
C VAL A 276 -26.68 -5.92 -8.50
N LYS A 277 -26.50 -5.24 -9.62
CA LYS A 277 -26.49 -5.83 -10.97
C LYS A 277 -25.08 -6.03 -11.51
N LYS A 278 -24.13 -5.22 -11.04
CA LYS A 278 -22.74 -5.23 -11.50
C LYS A 278 -21.79 -5.09 -10.31
N VAL A 279 -20.71 -5.85 -10.31
CA VAL A 279 -19.60 -5.71 -9.39
C VAL A 279 -18.36 -5.26 -10.16
N LEU A 280 -17.78 -4.16 -9.74
CA LEU A 280 -16.49 -3.66 -10.21
C LEU A 280 -15.43 -4.14 -9.23
N PHE A 281 -14.72 -5.21 -9.60
CA PHE A 281 -13.63 -5.79 -8.83
C PHE A 281 -12.33 -5.13 -9.28
N CYS A 282 -11.59 -4.52 -8.38
CA CYS A 282 -10.46 -3.67 -8.73
C CYS A 282 -9.37 -3.71 -7.65
N SER A 283 -8.26 -3.04 -7.90
CA SER A 283 -7.15 -2.93 -6.95
C SER A 283 -6.50 -1.55 -7.06
N GLY A 284 -6.09 -0.99 -5.93
CA GLY A 284 -5.33 0.25 -5.86
C GLY A 284 -6.12 1.51 -6.28
N LYS A 285 -5.40 2.46 -6.89
CA LYS A 285 -5.86 3.84 -7.15
C LYS A 285 -7.18 3.94 -7.91
N ILE A 286 -7.41 3.08 -8.91
CA ILE A 286 -8.66 3.10 -9.70
C ILE A 286 -9.91 2.99 -8.82
N SER A 287 -9.81 2.32 -7.68
CA SER A 287 -10.93 2.19 -6.75
C SER A 287 -11.47 3.51 -6.24
N TYR A 288 -10.61 4.52 -6.05
CA TYR A 288 -11.04 5.82 -5.54
C TYR A 288 -11.92 6.55 -6.56
N GLU A 289 -11.51 6.55 -7.83
CA GLU A 289 -12.26 7.18 -8.92
C GLU A 289 -13.59 6.46 -9.17
N LEU A 290 -13.60 5.13 -9.05
CA LEU A 290 -14.83 4.34 -9.14
C LEU A 290 -15.77 4.67 -7.96
N MET A 291 -15.27 4.73 -6.72
CA MET A 291 -16.07 5.08 -5.54
C MET A 291 -16.60 6.52 -5.60
N GLU A 292 -15.80 7.44 -6.12
CA GLU A 292 -16.23 8.83 -6.33
C GLU A 292 -17.41 8.90 -7.32
N LYS A 293 -17.29 8.24 -8.47
CA LYS A 293 -18.34 8.15 -9.47
C LYS A 293 -19.59 7.46 -8.94
N GLN A 294 -19.43 6.34 -8.22
CA GLN A 294 -20.53 5.61 -7.60
C GLN A 294 -21.35 6.51 -6.68
N LYS A 295 -20.68 7.28 -5.81
CA LYS A 295 -21.33 8.20 -4.88
C LYS A 295 -21.98 9.39 -5.59
N ALA A 296 -21.27 10.00 -6.55
CA ALA A 296 -21.77 11.15 -7.29
C ALA A 296 -23.06 10.81 -8.06
N ASP A 297 -23.14 9.63 -8.65
CA ASP A 297 -24.28 9.16 -9.42
C ASP A 297 -25.30 8.37 -8.56
N ASN A 298 -25.06 8.22 -7.26
CA ASN A 298 -25.85 7.42 -6.32
C ASN A 298 -26.18 5.99 -6.83
N ARG A 299 -25.18 5.30 -7.37
CA ARG A 299 -25.33 3.97 -8.00
C ARG A 299 -25.36 2.86 -6.95
N GLN A 300 -26.57 2.53 -6.49
CA GLN A 300 -26.83 1.43 -5.54
C GLN A 300 -26.85 0.04 -6.25
N ASP A 301 -26.91 0.02 -7.56
CA ASP A 301 -26.93 -1.17 -8.41
C ASP A 301 -25.54 -1.65 -8.85
N ILE A 302 -24.48 -0.93 -8.44
CA ILE A 302 -23.08 -1.25 -8.69
C ILE A 302 -22.33 -1.34 -7.38
N ALA A 303 -21.67 -2.45 -7.10
CA ALA A 303 -20.79 -2.60 -5.96
C ALA A 303 -19.32 -2.52 -6.39
N ILE A 304 -18.47 -1.88 -5.56
CA ILE A 304 -17.02 -1.77 -5.79
C ILE A 304 -16.30 -2.61 -4.74
N VAL A 305 -15.67 -3.70 -5.18
CA VAL A 305 -14.93 -4.62 -4.33
C VAL A 305 -13.43 -4.44 -4.58
N ARG A 306 -12.66 -4.21 -3.52
CA ARG A 306 -11.22 -3.95 -3.61
C ARG A 306 -10.41 -5.16 -3.21
N LEU A 307 -9.55 -5.63 -4.09
CA LEU A 307 -8.57 -6.66 -3.83
C LEU A 307 -7.29 -6.00 -3.29
N GLU A 308 -7.08 -6.07 -1.99
CA GLU A 308 -5.93 -5.47 -1.31
C GLU A 308 -4.69 -6.37 -1.37
N GLN A 309 -4.88 -7.70 -1.29
CA GLN A 309 -3.85 -8.71 -1.50
C GLN A 309 -4.13 -9.50 -2.77
N ILE A 310 -3.23 -9.37 -3.76
CA ILE A 310 -3.37 -10.04 -5.05
C ILE A 310 -2.73 -11.42 -5.03
N HIS A 311 -1.61 -11.57 -4.32
CA HIS A 311 -0.97 -12.87 -4.11
C HIS A 311 -0.47 -13.02 -2.65
N PRO A 312 -0.65 -14.14 -2.00
CA PRO A 312 -1.54 -15.25 -2.38
C PRO A 312 -3.00 -14.80 -2.52
N LEU A 313 -3.68 -15.34 -3.53
CA LEU A 313 -5.05 -14.91 -3.85
C LEU A 313 -6.04 -15.39 -2.77
N PRO A 314 -6.82 -14.50 -2.13
CA PRO A 314 -7.78 -14.86 -1.07
C PRO A 314 -9.08 -15.41 -1.65
N VAL A 315 -9.01 -16.60 -2.24
CA VAL A 315 -10.09 -17.21 -3.03
C VAL A 315 -11.36 -17.43 -2.20
N GLN A 316 -11.24 -17.82 -0.94
CA GLN A 316 -12.40 -18.04 -0.08
C GLN A 316 -13.15 -16.73 0.19
N GLN A 317 -12.44 -15.64 0.50
CA GLN A 317 -13.03 -14.33 0.73
C GLN A 317 -13.70 -13.78 -0.54
N ILE A 318 -13.03 -13.93 -1.70
CA ILE A 318 -13.58 -13.51 -3.00
C ILE A 318 -14.88 -14.29 -3.30
N ASN A 319 -14.89 -15.61 -3.08
CA ASN A 319 -16.07 -16.43 -3.30
C ASN A 319 -17.22 -16.09 -2.35
N ALA A 320 -16.94 -15.76 -1.10
CA ALA A 320 -17.97 -15.31 -0.15
C ALA A 320 -18.65 -14.01 -0.61
N ILE A 321 -17.86 -13.03 -1.10
CA ILE A 321 -18.40 -11.79 -1.65
C ILE A 321 -19.14 -12.06 -2.97
N HIS A 322 -18.65 -12.97 -3.81
CA HIS A 322 -19.35 -13.37 -5.03
C HIS A 322 -20.73 -13.97 -4.72
N GLN A 323 -20.84 -14.83 -3.72
CA GLN A 323 -22.11 -15.38 -3.27
C GLN A 323 -23.05 -14.28 -2.73
N LYS A 324 -22.53 -13.30 -1.97
CA LYS A 324 -23.29 -12.17 -1.44
C LYS A 324 -24.00 -11.38 -2.55
N TYR A 325 -23.35 -11.14 -3.68
CA TYR A 325 -23.89 -10.39 -4.80
C TYR A 325 -24.62 -11.26 -5.86
N GLY A 326 -24.66 -12.55 -5.66
CA GLY A 326 -25.53 -13.48 -6.35
C GLY A 326 -25.46 -13.43 -7.88
N LYS A 327 -26.45 -12.77 -8.52
CA LYS A 327 -26.59 -12.73 -10.00
C LYS A 327 -25.86 -11.56 -10.66
N ALA A 328 -25.16 -10.73 -9.91
CA ALA A 328 -24.46 -9.58 -10.47
C ALA A 328 -23.38 -10.02 -11.48
N VAL A 329 -23.22 -9.25 -12.54
CA VAL A 329 -22.13 -9.46 -13.52
C VAL A 329 -20.85 -8.83 -12.95
N TRP A 330 -19.76 -9.59 -13.00
CA TRP A 330 -18.47 -9.13 -12.47
C TRP A 330 -17.55 -8.64 -13.59
N PHE A 331 -16.79 -7.56 -13.28
CA PHE A 331 -15.72 -7.05 -14.12
C PHE A 331 -14.49 -6.77 -13.26
N TRP A 332 -13.34 -7.28 -13.70
CA TRP A 332 -12.06 -6.78 -13.24
C TRP A 332 -11.79 -5.43 -13.90
N VAL A 333 -11.55 -4.40 -13.11
CA VAL A 333 -11.25 -3.05 -13.58
C VAL A 333 -9.85 -2.66 -13.17
N GLN A 334 -9.00 -2.33 -14.12
CA GLN A 334 -7.64 -1.85 -13.90
C GLN A 334 -7.32 -0.65 -14.78
N GLU A 335 -6.42 0.20 -14.33
CA GLU A 335 -5.95 1.35 -15.11
C GLU A 335 -4.75 1.02 -16.01
N GLU A 336 -4.07 -0.08 -15.75
CA GLU A 336 -2.99 -0.59 -16.58
C GLU A 336 -3.49 -1.07 -17.95
N PRO A 337 -2.62 -1.10 -18.98
CA PRO A 337 -2.92 -1.79 -20.24
C PRO A 337 -3.33 -3.26 -20.05
N LEU A 338 -4.13 -3.80 -20.94
CA LEU A 338 -4.66 -5.18 -20.85
C LEU A 338 -3.56 -6.26 -20.69
N ASN A 339 -2.41 -6.06 -21.30
CA ASN A 339 -1.26 -6.98 -21.19
C ASN A 339 -0.42 -6.77 -19.94
N MET A 340 -0.76 -5.80 -19.08
CA MET A 340 -0.07 -5.43 -17.86
C MET A 340 -1.02 -5.52 -16.65
N GLY A 341 -0.55 -5.15 -15.47
CA GLY A 341 -1.35 -5.20 -14.26
C GLY A 341 -1.69 -6.62 -13.81
N ALA A 342 -2.81 -6.78 -13.12
CA ALA A 342 -3.21 -8.06 -12.56
C ALA A 342 -4.13 -8.91 -13.44
N ALA A 343 -4.67 -8.37 -14.55
CA ALA A 343 -5.68 -9.05 -15.36
C ALA A 343 -5.24 -10.46 -15.82
N GLY A 344 -4.01 -10.60 -16.36
CA GLY A 344 -3.49 -11.89 -16.81
C GLY A 344 -3.33 -12.90 -15.67
N PHE A 345 -2.82 -12.46 -14.52
CA PHE A 345 -2.68 -13.30 -13.33
C PHE A 345 -4.04 -13.79 -12.83
N LEU A 346 -5.02 -12.91 -12.71
CA LEU A 346 -6.36 -13.26 -12.26
C LEU A 346 -7.07 -14.20 -13.24
N GLN A 347 -6.93 -13.98 -14.55
CA GLN A 347 -7.48 -14.88 -15.56
C GLN A 347 -6.92 -16.31 -15.46
N MET A 348 -5.64 -16.46 -15.07
CA MET A 348 -5.04 -17.78 -14.87
C MET A 348 -5.41 -18.41 -13.54
N ASN A 349 -5.57 -17.64 -12.47
CA ASN A 349 -5.64 -18.16 -11.10
C ASN A 349 -7.02 -18.08 -10.45
N LEU A 350 -7.90 -17.12 -10.83
CA LEU A 350 -9.26 -16.99 -10.31
C LEU A 350 -10.26 -17.67 -11.24
N LYS A 351 -10.39 -19.00 -11.13
CA LYS A 351 -11.29 -19.82 -11.95
C LYS A 351 -12.68 -20.00 -11.34
N SER A 352 -12.85 -19.64 -10.07
CA SER A 352 -14.10 -19.87 -9.34
C SER A 352 -15.24 -18.94 -9.74
N ILE A 353 -14.93 -17.80 -10.36
CA ILE A 353 -15.92 -16.82 -10.81
C ILE A 353 -15.71 -16.45 -12.28
N LYS A 354 -16.80 -16.06 -12.94
CA LYS A 354 -16.77 -15.53 -14.31
C LYS A 354 -16.83 -14.02 -14.28
N TYR A 355 -15.90 -13.35 -14.97
CA TYR A 355 -15.83 -11.90 -15.04
C TYR A 355 -15.27 -11.42 -16.39
N GLY A 356 -15.67 -10.21 -16.79
CA GLY A 356 -15.03 -9.46 -17.89
C GLY A 356 -13.84 -8.64 -17.40
N VAL A 357 -13.13 -8.01 -18.35
CA VAL A 357 -12.01 -7.09 -18.04
C VAL A 357 -12.28 -5.72 -18.65
N ILE A 358 -12.09 -4.67 -17.87
CA ILE A 358 -12.13 -3.28 -18.31
C ILE A 358 -10.76 -2.68 -18.01
N SER A 359 -10.05 -2.23 -19.05
CA SER A 359 -8.67 -1.72 -18.95
C SER A 359 -8.35 -0.80 -20.11
N ARG A 360 -7.17 -0.19 -20.11
CA ARG A 360 -6.59 0.39 -21.32
C ARG A 360 -6.33 -0.70 -22.36
N GLN A 361 -6.24 -0.28 -23.62
CA GLN A 361 -5.80 -1.16 -24.70
C GLN A 361 -4.41 -1.72 -24.40
N ALA A 362 -4.11 -2.92 -24.93
CA ALA A 362 -2.78 -3.49 -24.83
C ALA A 362 -1.75 -2.54 -25.46
N SER A 363 -0.62 -2.36 -24.78
CA SER A 363 0.41 -1.40 -25.17
C SER A 363 1.80 -1.92 -24.84
N ALA A 364 2.78 -1.56 -25.65
CA ALA A 364 4.19 -1.81 -25.36
C ALA A 364 4.75 -0.82 -24.31
N SER A 365 4.13 0.37 -24.18
CA SER A 365 4.44 1.35 -23.15
C SER A 365 3.48 1.21 -21.97
N THR A 366 3.94 1.46 -20.75
CA THR A 366 3.10 1.42 -19.55
C THR A 366 2.02 2.48 -19.57
N ALA A 367 2.32 3.69 -20.03
CA ALA A 367 1.41 4.83 -20.09
C ALA A 367 1.73 5.75 -21.27
N THR A 368 0.78 6.61 -21.64
CA THR A 368 1.00 7.69 -22.60
C THR A 368 1.86 8.82 -21.99
N GLY A 369 2.67 9.46 -22.82
CA GLY A 369 3.40 10.69 -22.45
C GLY A 369 2.55 11.97 -22.48
N TYR A 370 1.29 11.90 -22.93
CA TYR A 370 0.42 13.07 -23.10
C TYR A 370 -0.71 13.08 -22.06
N SER A 371 -0.72 14.08 -21.20
CA SER A 371 -1.71 14.20 -20.11
C SER A 371 -3.18 14.24 -20.61
N LYS A 372 -3.45 14.85 -21.76
CA LYS A 372 -4.78 14.87 -22.37
C LYS A 372 -5.23 13.49 -22.86
N VAL A 373 -4.30 12.68 -23.39
CA VAL A 373 -4.59 11.29 -23.81
C VAL A 373 -4.83 10.44 -22.58
N HIS A 374 -3.98 10.59 -21.55
CA HIS A 374 -4.20 9.93 -20.27
C HIS A 374 -5.61 10.21 -19.69
N ALA A 375 -6.02 11.48 -19.64
CA ALA A 375 -7.34 11.86 -19.12
C ALA A 375 -8.48 11.23 -19.92
N LYS A 376 -8.35 11.16 -21.26
CA LYS A 376 -9.33 10.50 -22.13
C LYS A 376 -9.41 9.01 -21.83
N GLU A 377 -8.28 8.29 -21.82
CA GLU A 377 -8.22 6.85 -21.55
C GLU A 377 -8.75 6.51 -20.14
N GLN A 378 -8.42 7.32 -19.14
CA GLN A 378 -8.93 7.13 -17.77
C GLN A 378 -10.43 7.31 -17.69
N ASN A 379 -10.97 8.34 -18.36
CA ASN A 379 -12.42 8.56 -18.44
C ASN A 379 -13.15 7.45 -19.21
N GLU A 380 -12.52 6.88 -20.24
CA GLU A 380 -13.08 5.75 -20.98
C GLU A 380 -13.25 4.51 -20.09
N ILE A 381 -12.25 4.21 -19.23
CA ILE A 381 -12.35 3.11 -18.26
C ILE A 381 -13.52 3.35 -17.31
N ILE A 382 -13.59 4.55 -16.70
CA ILE A 382 -14.65 4.90 -15.72
C ILE A 382 -16.03 4.84 -16.39
N THR A 383 -16.16 5.42 -17.58
CA THR A 383 -17.45 5.44 -18.32
C THR A 383 -17.89 4.01 -18.67
N THR A 384 -16.97 3.18 -19.16
CA THR A 384 -17.27 1.78 -19.50
C THR A 384 -17.65 0.97 -18.26
N ALA A 385 -16.98 1.20 -17.13
CA ALA A 385 -17.30 0.52 -15.87
C ALA A 385 -18.73 0.81 -15.41
N PHE A 386 -19.23 2.04 -15.60
CA PHE A 386 -20.57 2.45 -15.21
C PHE A 386 -21.64 2.34 -16.31
N ALA A 387 -21.28 1.97 -17.53
CA ALA A 387 -22.26 1.65 -18.57
C ALA A 387 -23.12 0.44 -18.14
N ILE A 388 -24.41 0.50 -18.49
CA ILE A 388 -25.40 -0.55 -18.15
C ILE A 388 -25.28 -1.72 -19.15
#